data_ff0fb36f1c0e0f7637c452f63ab5e118
#
_entry.id   ff0fb36f1c0e0f7637c452f63ab5e118
#
_cell.length_a   1.000
_cell.length_b   1.000
_cell.length_c   1.000
_cell.angle_alpha   90.00
_cell.angle_beta   90.00
_cell.angle_gamma   90.00
#
_symmetry.space_group_name_H-M   'P 1'
#
loop_
_entity.id
_entity.type
_entity.pdbx_description
1 polymer ?
#
loop_
_entity_poly.entity_id
_entity_poly.type
_entity_poly.pdbx_seq_one_letter_code
_entity_poly.pdbx_strand_id
1 'polypeptide(L)'
;MTRQELFTWIRQQYGTEPEYPWHDWNAVLRHNDNNKWYGVVLEVSADKLGLPKAGIVDVLNVKSDPLLIGSLRGQDGYFPAYHMNKEKWLSIQLGKPELNDAIK
;
A
#
# COMPACT_ATOMS: atom_id res chain seq x y z
N MET A 1 -6.86 -6.06 -6.74
CA MET A 1 -5.45 -6.33 -7.09
C MET A 1 -4.79 -7.07 -5.95
N THR A 2 -4.10 -8.14 -6.26
CA THR A 2 -3.30 -8.87 -5.28
C THR A 2 -1.91 -8.25 -5.15
N ARG A 3 -1.18 -8.66 -4.12
CA ARG A 3 0.23 -8.27 -3.94
C ARG A 3 1.07 -8.60 -5.17
N GLN A 4 0.91 -9.80 -5.72
CA GLN A 4 1.69 -10.24 -6.88
C GLN A 4 1.33 -9.46 -8.15
N GLU A 5 0.06 -9.17 -8.35
CA GLU A 5 -0.38 -8.33 -9.45
C GLU A 5 0.19 -6.92 -9.34
N LEU A 6 0.22 -6.36 -8.13
CA LEU A 6 0.82 -5.06 -7.87
C LEU A 6 2.30 -5.06 -8.22
N PHE A 7 3.05 -6.08 -7.78
CA PHE A 7 4.49 -6.15 -8.04
C PHE A 7 4.78 -6.33 -9.53
N THR A 8 3.97 -7.11 -10.24
CA THR A 8 4.09 -7.28 -11.69
C THR A 8 3.86 -5.93 -12.39
N TRP A 9 2.83 -5.22 -12.01
CA TRP A 9 2.50 -3.92 -12.60
C TRP A 9 3.61 -2.90 -12.35
N ILE A 10 4.14 -2.83 -11.13
CA ILE A 10 5.21 -1.92 -10.77
C ILE A 10 6.48 -2.22 -11.57
N ARG A 11 6.82 -3.51 -11.72
CA ARG A 11 7.97 -3.91 -12.52
C ARG A 11 7.83 -3.45 -13.97
N GLN A 12 6.65 -3.60 -14.54
CA GLN A 12 6.38 -3.20 -15.92
C GLN A 12 6.40 -1.69 -16.11
N GLN A 13 5.87 -0.93 -15.14
CA GLN A 13 5.73 0.52 -15.26
C GLN A 13 6.99 1.28 -14.83
N TYR A 14 7.68 0.82 -13.81
CA TYR A 14 8.77 1.56 -13.18
C TYR A 14 10.08 0.78 -13.15
N GLY A 15 10.08 -0.49 -13.49
CA GLY A 15 11.28 -1.31 -13.45
C GLY A 15 11.81 -1.58 -12.05
N THR A 16 10.99 -1.41 -11.01
CA THR A 16 11.41 -1.63 -9.62
C THR A 16 11.00 -3.00 -9.13
N GLU A 17 11.81 -3.56 -8.24
CA GLU A 17 11.54 -4.83 -7.59
C GLU A 17 11.28 -4.60 -6.10
N PRO A 18 10.38 -5.39 -5.47
CA PRO A 18 10.18 -5.28 -4.04
C PRO A 18 11.41 -5.74 -3.28
N GLU A 19 11.70 -5.05 -2.17
CA GLU A 19 12.77 -5.43 -1.24
C GLU A 19 12.15 -5.88 0.08
N TYR A 20 12.78 -6.85 0.74
CA TYR A 20 12.28 -7.43 1.99
C TYR A 20 13.30 -7.21 3.11
N PRO A 21 13.47 -5.96 3.59
CA PRO A 21 14.52 -5.63 4.54
C PRO A 21 14.33 -6.22 5.94
N TRP A 22 13.10 -6.66 6.25
CA TRP A 22 12.78 -7.22 7.56
C TRP A 22 12.74 -8.75 7.58
N HIS A 23 13.13 -9.40 6.47
CA HIS A 23 13.17 -10.86 6.35
C HIS A 23 11.81 -11.53 6.55
N ASP A 24 10.74 -10.84 6.20
CA ASP A 24 9.37 -11.34 6.21
C ASP A 24 8.67 -10.95 4.90
N TRP A 25 7.35 -11.02 4.86
CA TRP A 25 6.58 -10.68 3.66
C TRP A 25 6.27 -9.19 3.52
N ASN A 26 6.73 -8.37 4.46
CA ASN A 26 6.59 -6.92 4.34
C ASN A 26 7.65 -6.39 3.36
N ALA A 27 7.21 -5.67 2.35
CA ALA A 27 8.06 -5.29 1.22
C ALA A 27 8.13 -3.77 1.08
N VAL A 28 9.30 -3.29 0.68
CA VAL A 28 9.55 -1.87 0.42
C VAL A 28 9.71 -1.67 -1.09
N LEU A 29 9.09 -0.60 -1.60
CA LEU A 29 9.20 -0.18 -2.99
C LEU A 29 9.95 1.16 -3.03
N ARG A 30 11.04 1.20 -3.78
CA ARG A 30 11.90 2.39 -3.90
C ARG A 30 11.91 2.92 -5.32
N HIS A 31 12.06 4.23 -5.46
CA HIS A 31 12.34 4.84 -6.75
C HIS A 31 13.74 4.47 -7.21
N ASN A 32 13.89 4.12 -8.49
CA ASN A 32 15.19 3.75 -9.06
C ASN A 32 16.18 4.92 -9.10
N ASP A 33 15.69 6.14 -9.27
CA ASP A 33 16.54 7.32 -9.48
C ASP A 33 17.12 7.87 -8.17
N ASN A 34 16.41 7.75 -7.04
CA ASN A 34 16.85 8.37 -5.79
C ASN A 34 16.82 7.43 -4.58
N ASN A 35 16.41 6.16 -4.75
CA ASN A 35 16.28 5.15 -3.69
C ASN A 35 15.30 5.51 -2.57
N LYS A 36 14.47 6.52 -2.75
CA LYS A 36 13.47 6.88 -1.74
C LYS A 36 12.30 5.92 -1.77
N TRP A 37 11.77 5.60 -0.60
CA TRP A 37 10.57 4.77 -0.48
C TRP A 37 9.36 5.51 -1.04
N TYR A 38 8.58 4.84 -1.90
CA TYR A 38 7.31 5.37 -2.35
C TYR A 38 6.14 4.44 -2.00
N GLY A 39 6.42 3.22 -1.61
CA GLY A 39 5.39 2.28 -1.21
C GLY A 39 5.95 1.22 -0.26
N VAL A 40 5.10 0.74 0.62
CA VAL A 40 5.42 -0.36 1.53
C VAL A 40 4.21 -1.28 1.56
N VAL A 41 4.41 -2.56 1.26
CA VAL A 41 3.35 -3.57 1.32
C VAL A 41 3.48 -4.32 2.63
N LEU A 42 2.44 -4.26 3.45
CA LEU A 42 2.43 -4.84 4.79
C LEU A 42 1.34 -5.89 4.92
N GLU A 43 1.60 -6.91 5.74
CA GLU A 43 0.58 -7.81 6.22
C GLU A 43 0.04 -7.26 7.54
N VAL A 44 -1.27 -7.01 7.62
CA VAL A 44 -1.90 -6.37 8.77
C VAL A 44 -3.12 -7.19 9.18
N SER A 45 -3.30 -7.39 10.49
CA SER A 45 -4.53 -7.97 11.01
C SER A 45 -5.71 -7.07 10.66
N ALA A 46 -6.79 -7.65 10.14
CA ALA A 46 -7.95 -6.89 9.69
C ALA A 46 -8.54 -6.01 10.79
N ASP A 47 -8.53 -6.47 12.05
CA ASP A 47 -9.02 -5.70 13.18
C ASP A 47 -8.21 -4.44 13.45
N LYS A 48 -6.91 -4.42 13.11
CA LYS A 48 -6.08 -3.23 13.24
C LYS A 48 -6.48 -2.13 12.28
N LEU A 49 -7.17 -2.46 11.20
CA LEU A 49 -7.74 -1.50 10.27
C LEU A 49 -9.19 -1.15 10.60
N GLY A 50 -9.76 -1.72 11.68
CA GLY A 50 -11.15 -1.52 12.03
C GLY A 50 -12.12 -2.31 11.16
N LEU A 51 -11.65 -3.35 10.47
CA LEU A 51 -12.52 -4.18 9.64
C LEU A 51 -13.28 -5.20 10.50
N PRO A 52 -14.55 -5.49 10.16
CA PRO A 52 -15.38 -6.41 10.95
C PRO A 52 -15.14 -7.87 10.58
N LYS A 53 -13.89 -8.26 10.37
CA LYS A 53 -13.55 -9.64 10.03
C LYS A 53 -12.23 -10.03 10.68
N ALA A 54 -11.99 -11.33 10.81
CA ALA A 54 -10.72 -11.86 11.28
C ALA A 54 -9.79 -12.12 10.11
N GLY A 55 -8.50 -12.29 10.41
CA GLY A 55 -7.50 -12.68 9.44
C GLY A 55 -6.53 -11.57 9.11
N ILE A 56 -5.66 -11.88 8.16
CA ILE A 56 -4.58 -10.99 7.70
C ILE A 56 -4.94 -10.45 6.31
N VAL A 57 -4.73 -9.17 6.11
CA VAL A 57 -4.91 -8.53 4.80
C VAL A 57 -3.61 -7.88 4.35
N ASP A 58 -3.38 -7.84 3.05
CA ASP A 58 -2.27 -7.10 2.48
C ASP A 58 -2.68 -5.64 2.31
N VAL A 59 -1.81 -4.74 2.74
CA VAL A 59 -2.03 -3.29 2.68
C VAL A 59 -0.86 -2.66 1.95
N LEU A 60 -1.17 -1.78 1.00
CA LEU A 60 -0.18 -0.94 0.35
C LEU A 60 -0.21 0.45 0.99
N ASN A 61 0.89 0.84 1.63
CA ASN A 61 1.08 2.22 2.07
C ASN A 61 1.78 2.97 0.95
N VAL A 62 1.16 4.02 0.44
CA VAL A 62 1.74 4.85 -0.61
C VAL A 62 1.94 6.26 -0.09
N LYS A 63 3.05 6.86 -0.49
CA LYS A 63 3.31 8.28 -0.22
C LYS A 63 2.49 9.10 -1.20
N SER A 64 1.74 10.07 -0.67
CA SER A 64 0.77 10.83 -1.48
C SER A 64 0.69 12.27 -1.01
N ASP A 65 0.19 13.11 -1.89
CA ASP A 65 -0.11 14.51 -1.56
C ASP A 65 -1.16 14.60 -0.44
N PRO A 66 -0.98 15.48 0.56
CA PRO A 66 -1.94 15.59 1.65
C PRO A 66 -3.37 15.88 1.22
N LEU A 67 -3.58 16.62 0.14
CA LEU A 67 -4.93 16.88 -0.37
C LEU A 67 -5.58 15.62 -0.91
N LEU A 68 -4.81 14.80 -1.61
CA LEU A 68 -5.31 13.52 -2.12
C LEU A 68 -5.63 12.56 -0.98
N ILE A 69 -4.77 12.51 0.03
CA ILE A 69 -5.01 11.70 1.23
C ILE A 69 -6.32 12.10 1.89
N GLY A 70 -6.55 13.40 2.05
CA GLY A 70 -7.78 13.91 2.65
C GLY A 70 -9.02 13.54 1.85
N SER A 71 -8.92 13.48 0.52
CA SER A 71 -10.03 13.09 -0.35
C SER A 71 -10.34 11.61 -0.32
N LEU A 72 -9.32 10.76 -0.19
CA LEU A 72 -9.48 9.31 -0.29
C LEU A 72 -9.68 8.63 1.05
N ARG A 73 -9.10 9.19 2.12
CA ARG A 73 -9.17 8.58 3.44
C ARG A 73 -10.63 8.52 3.92
N GLY A 74 -11.05 7.35 4.35
CA GLY A 74 -12.42 7.11 4.75
C GLY A 74 -13.31 6.51 3.68
N GLN A 75 -12.86 6.50 2.41
CA GLN A 75 -13.54 5.74 1.38
C GLN A 75 -13.26 4.24 1.55
N ASP A 76 -14.13 3.39 1.03
CA ASP A 76 -13.99 1.94 1.18
C ASP A 76 -12.66 1.46 0.61
N GLY A 77 -11.89 0.76 1.45
CA GLY A 77 -10.57 0.25 1.08
C GLY A 77 -9.42 1.21 1.30
N TYR A 78 -9.69 2.46 1.72
CA TYR A 78 -8.68 3.47 2.04
C TYR A 78 -8.68 3.77 3.52
N PHE A 79 -7.52 3.81 4.14
CA PHE A 79 -7.37 3.97 5.58
C PHE A 79 -6.26 4.96 5.91
N PRO A 80 -6.29 5.58 7.10
CA PRO A 80 -5.12 6.31 7.59
C PRO A 80 -3.90 5.38 7.60
N ALA A 81 -2.74 5.90 7.23
CA ALA A 81 -1.54 5.08 7.05
C ALA A 81 -1.19 4.31 8.33
N TYR A 82 -1.02 3.01 8.19
CA TYR A 82 -0.65 2.12 9.29
C TYR A 82 0.86 2.20 9.49
N HIS A 83 1.29 2.55 10.71
CA HIS A 83 2.70 2.69 11.11
C HIS A 83 3.49 3.75 10.32
N MET A 84 2.84 4.65 9.60
CA MET A 84 3.48 5.69 8.82
C MET A 84 2.87 7.05 9.17
N ASN A 85 3.51 8.14 8.73
CA ASN A 85 2.98 9.48 8.90
C ASN A 85 1.68 9.62 8.11
N LYS A 86 0.58 9.84 8.83
CA LYS A 86 -0.77 9.87 8.26
C LYS A 86 -1.07 11.10 7.40
N GLU A 87 -0.20 12.10 7.44
CA GLU A 87 -0.34 13.28 6.59
C GLU A 87 0.31 13.12 5.21
N LYS A 88 1.25 12.18 5.10
CA LYS A 88 2.03 11.96 3.87
C LYS A 88 1.84 10.59 3.26
N TRP A 89 1.21 9.67 3.97
CA TRP A 89 1.02 8.28 3.54
C TRP A 89 -0.44 7.88 3.67
N LEU A 90 -0.85 6.96 2.82
CA LEU A 90 -2.21 6.43 2.79
C LEU A 90 -2.14 4.90 2.71
N SER A 91 -2.96 4.22 3.49
CA SER A 91 -3.07 2.76 3.42
C SER A 91 -4.20 2.35 2.48
N ILE A 92 -3.90 1.43 1.57
CA ILE A 92 -4.88 0.90 0.61
C ILE A 92 -4.95 -0.61 0.81
N GLN A 93 -6.15 -1.13 1.07
CA GLN A 93 -6.36 -2.57 1.21
C GLN A 93 -6.28 -3.22 -0.17
N LEU A 94 -5.36 -4.15 -0.37
CA LEU A 94 -5.26 -4.93 -1.60
C LEU A 94 -6.32 -6.03 -1.63
N GLY A 95 -6.64 -6.50 -2.83
CA GLY A 95 -7.61 -7.58 -3.01
C GLY A 95 -9.04 -7.13 -3.28
N LYS A 96 -9.35 -5.84 -3.16
CA LYS A 96 -10.66 -5.31 -3.51
C LYS A 96 -10.67 -4.90 -4.97
N PRO A 97 -11.60 -5.41 -5.79
CA PRO A 97 -11.60 -5.12 -7.23
C PRO A 97 -11.68 -3.64 -7.58
N GLU A 98 -12.43 -2.87 -6.83
CA GLU A 98 -12.62 -1.43 -7.08
C GLU A 98 -11.35 -0.61 -6.87
N LEU A 99 -10.35 -1.14 -6.18
CA LEU A 99 -9.09 -0.46 -5.97
C LEU A 99 -8.12 -0.64 -7.13
N ASN A 100 -8.37 -1.60 -8.01
CA ASN A 100 -7.48 -1.87 -9.14
C ASN A 100 -7.36 -0.65 -10.05
N ASP A 101 -8.44 0.09 -10.25
CA ASP A 101 -8.43 1.29 -11.07
C ASP A 101 -7.84 2.50 -10.33
N ALA A 102 -7.99 2.55 -9.02
CA ALA A 102 -7.54 3.70 -8.22
C ALA A 102 -6.01 3.81 -8.18
N ILE A 103 -5.28 2.70 -8.27
CA ILE A 103 -3.82 2.69 -8.17
C ILE A 103 -3.13 2.59 -9.53
N LYS A 104 -3.89 2.50 -10.58
CA LYS A 104 -3.38 2.56 -11.94
C LYS A 104 -3.32 4.00 -12.40
#